data_8764fe5e43516658a4591624c7799d70
#
_entry.id   8764fe5e43516658a4591624c7799d70
#
_cell.length_a   1.000
_cell.length_b   1.000
_cell.length_c   1.000
_cell.angle_alpha   90.00
_cell.angle_beta   90.00
_cell.angle_gamma   90.00
#
_symmetry.space_group_name_H-M   'P 1'
#
loop_
_entity.id
_entity.type
_entity.pdbx_description
1 polymer ?
#
loop_
_entity_poly.entity_id
_entity_poly.type
_entity_poly.pdbx_seq_one_letter_code
_entity_poly.pdbx_strand_id
1 'polypeptide(L)'
;MALSLVACAKTPANGGTEAKGSVYYLNFKPEADQAWQDLAKTYTEQTGVEVKVVTAASGQYDTMLTSELDKSAPPTMFQVGNLGAVNSYGEFCYNLEGTDVYNQMTTHDFDLKNADGETVSIGYCYEAYGIIVNKALLKQAGYELSDITNFESLKKVADDIQARKAELGVDGAFTSAGMDGSSDWRFKTHLANLPIYYEYK
;
A
#
# COMPACT_ATOMS: atom_id res chain seq x y z
N MET A 1 -53.96 -12.72 -47.93
CA MET A 1 -53.02 -13.14 -46.87
C MET A 1 -51.72 -13.48 -47.53
N ALA A 2 -50.73 -12.63 -47.45
CA ALA A 2 -49.40 -12.90 -47.96
C ALA A 2 -48.45 -12.93 -46.76
N LEU A 3 -47.89 -14.12 -46.43
CA LEU A 3 -46.88 -14.31 -45.40
C LEU A 3 -45.55 -13.95 -46.02
N SER A 4 -44.94 -12.91 -45.53
CA SER A 4 -43.53 -12.56 -45.83
C SER A 4 -42.63 -13.29 -44.85
N LEU A 5 -41.88 -14.28 -45.37
CA LEU A 5 -40.78 -14.92 -44.65
C LEU A 5 -39.57 -13.99 -44.67
N VAL A 6 -39.24 -13.43 -43.50
CA VAL A 6 -37.98 -12.76 -43.30
C VAL A 6 -36.89 -13.79 -43.06
N ALA A 7 -36.05 -14.01 -44.02
CA ALA A 7 -34.85 -14.80 -43.90
C ALA A 7 -33.82 -14.02 -43.09
N CYS A 8 -33.53 -14.47 -41.83
CA CYS A 8 -32.37 -14.00 -41.07
C CYS A 8 -31.08 -14.46 -41.77
N ALA A 9 -30.46 -13.58 -42.53
CA ALA A 9 -29.10 -13.78 -43.00
C ALA A 9 -28.17 -13.81 -41.78
N LYS A 10 -27.50 -14.92 -41.52
CA LYS A 10 -26.37 -15.00 -40.58
C LYS A 10 -25.25 -14.13 -41.15
N THR A 11 -25.03 -12.96 -40.55
CA THR A 11 -23.82 -12.20 -40.75
C THR A 11 -22.64 -13.04 -40.28
N PRO A 12 -21.57 -13.21 -41.06
CA PRO A 12 -20.37 -13.89 -40.57
C PRO A 12 -19.83 -13.11 -39.40
N ALA A 13 -19.59 -13.77 -38.27
CA ALA A 13 -18.91 -13.20 -37.13
C ALA A 13 -17.52 -12.74 -37.57
N ASN A 14 -17.41 -11.45 -37.78
CA ASN A 14 -16.12 -10.79 -37.94
C ASN A 14 -15.39 -11.04 -36.63
N GLY A 15 -14.17 -11.60 -36.68
CA GLY A 15 -13.35 -11.87 -35.51
C GLY A 15 -13.05 -10.57 -34.77
N GLY A 16 -13.97 -10.18 -33.91
CA GLY A 16 -13.75 -9.13 -32.93
C GLY A 16 -12.66 -9.64 -32.00
N THR A 17 -11.54 -8.97 -31.94
CA THR A 17 -10.62 -9.09 -30.81
C THR A 17 -11.46 -8.89 -29.57
N GLU A 18 -11.57 -9.93 -28.73
CA GLU A 18 -12.22 -9.80 -27.42
C GLU A 18 -11.64 -8.57 -26.74
N ALA A 19 -12.50 -7.68 -26.27
CA ALA A 19 -12.07 -6.51 -25.55
C ALA A 19 -11.31 -7.00 -24.29
N LYS A 20 -10.02 -6.72 -24.23
CA LYS A 20 -9.13 -7.24 -23.17
C LYS A 20 -9.42 -6.62 -21.79
N GLY A 21 -10.43 -5.77 -21.68
CA GLY A 21 -10.71 -5.03 -20.48
C GLY A 21 -9.68 -3.92 -20.22
N SER A 22 -9.77 -3.31 -19.06
CA SER A 22 -8.83 -2.30 -18.60
C SER A 22 -8.72 -2.33 -17.07
N VAL A 23 -7.62 -1.81 -16.54
CA VAL A 23 -7.39 -1.64 -15.12
C VAL A 23 -7.27 -0.16 -14.80
N TYR A 24 -8.00 0.29 -13.79
CA TYR A 24 -7.79 1.60 -13.17
C TYR A 24 -7.34 1.38 -11.73
N TYR A 25 -6.05 1.65 -11.45
CA TYR A 25 -5.47 1.55 -10.12
C TYR A 25 -5.39 2.93 -9.47
N LEU A 26 -6.03 3.09 -8.30
CA LEU A 26 -5.86 4.24 -7.44
C LEU A 26 -4.76 3.95 -6.42
N ASN A 27 -3.57 4.52 -6.67
CA ASN A 27 -2.38 4.33 -5.83
C ASN A 27 -2.37 5.31 -4.65
N PHE A 28 -2.09 4.80 -3.45
CA PHE A 28 -2.01 5.60 -2.23
C PHE A 28 -0.58 5.99 -1.83
N LYS A 29 0.43 5.46 -2.53
CA LYS A 29 1.87 5.68 -2.25
C LYS A 29 2.46 6.66 -3.27
N PRO A 30 2.49 7.99 -3.00
CA PRO A 30 3.05 8.94 -3.94
C PRO A 30 4.53 8.71 -4.25
N GLU A 31 5.29 8.19 -3.29
CA GLU A 31 6.69 7.82 -3.47
C GLU A 31 6.93 6.68 -4.48
N ALA A 32 5.90 5.88 -4.75
CA ALA A 32 5.95 4.77 -5.71
C ALA A 32 5.29 5.10 -7.05
N ASP A 33 4.84 6.35 -7.29
CA ASP A 33 4.10 6.72 -8.49
C ASP A 33 4.83 6.34 -9.77
N GLN A 34 6.08 6.74 -9.93
CA GLN A 34 6.84 6.46 -11.14
C GLN A 34 7.00 4.97 -11.39
N ALA A 35 7.25 4.18 -10.34
CA ALA A 35 7.37 2.73 -10.47
C ALA A 35 6.05 2.08 -10.93
N TRP A 36 4.92 2.57 -10.43
CA TRP A 36 3.60 2.10 -10.88
C TRP A 36 3.28 2.51 -12.32
N GLN A 37 3.65 3.73 -12.75
CA GLN A 37 3.49 4.17 -14.14
C GLN A 37 4.32 3.30 -15.10
N ASP A 38 5.57 3.00 -14.75
CA ASP A 38 6.47 2.17 -15.56
C ASP A 38 5.96 0.72 -15.64
N LEU A 39 5.47 0.17 -14.53
CA LEU A 39 4.87 -1.16 -14.49
C LEU A 39 3.60 -1.23 -15.34
N ALA A 40 2.71 -0.24 -15.22
CA ALA A 40 1.48 -0.14 -16.00
C ALA A 40 1.76 -0.12 -17.50
N LYS A 41 2.75 0.70 -17.93
CA LYS A 41 3.19 0.75 -19.31
C LYS A 41 3.71 -0.61 -19.79
N THR A 42 4.60 -1.23 -19.04
CA THR A 42 5.18 -2.53 -19.39
C THR A 42 4.11 -3.61 -19.51
N TYR A 43 3.17 -3.65 -18.57
CA TYR A 43 2.07 -4.61 -18.60
C TYR A 43 1.16 -4.39 -19.81
N THR A 44 0.82 -3.14 -20.11
CA THR A 44 0.01 -2.79 -21.29
C THR A 44 0.71 -3.20 -22.58
N GLU A 45 2.01 -2.95 -22.72
CA GLU A 45 2.81 -3.35 -23.89
C GLU A 45 2.86 -4.88 -24.07
N GLN A 46 2.96 -5.64 -22.97
CA GLN A 46 3.05 -7.10 -23.03
C GLN A 46 1.70 -7.79 -23.24
N THR A 47 0.62 -7.25 -22.70
CA THR A 47 -0.68 -7.91 -22.67
C THR A 47 -1.72 -7.29 -23.58
N GLY A 48 -1.56 -6.00 -23.90
CA GLY A 48 -2.54 -5.17 -24.59
C GLY A 48 -3.74 -4.79 -23.68
N VAL A 49 -3.66 -5.04 -22.38
CA VAL A 49 -4.62 -4.55 -21.38
C VAL A 49 -4.20 -3.14 -20.97
N GLU A 50 -5.10 -2.16 -21.15
CA GLU A 50 -4.85 -0.79 -20.72
C GLU A 50 -4.82 -0.69 -19.20
N VAL A 51 -3.75 -0.10 -18.65
CA VAL A 51 -3.62 0.15 -17.20
C VAL A 51 -3.46 1.65 -16.96
N LYS A 52 -4.42 2.23 -16.26
CA LYS A 52 -4.39 3.60 -15.79
C LYS A 52 -4.01 3.61 -14.32
N VAL A 53 -2.95 4.35 -13.97
CA VAL A 53 -2.58 4.60 -12.56
C VAL A 53 -2.84 6.06 -12.22
N VAL A 54 -3.54 6.30 -11.14
CA VAL A 54 -3.74 7.64 -10.56
C VAL A 54 -3.28 7.60 -9.12
N THR A 55 -2.40 8.51 -8.77
CA THR A 55 -1.79 8.54 -7.43
C THR A 55 -2.38 9.67 -6.61
N ALA A 56 -2.88 9.33 -5.43
CA ALA A 56 -3.37 10.30 -4.47
C ALA A 56 -2.21 11.07 -3.84
N ALA A 57 -2.40 12.37 -3.60
CA ALA A 57 -1.45 13.14 -2.81
C ALA A 57 -1.40 12.62 -1.36
N SER A 58 -0.26 12.82 -0.70
CA SER A 58 -0.06 12.40 0.68
C SER A 58 -1.18 12.90 1.59
N GLY A 59 -1.78 11.99 2.36
CA GLY A 59 -2.89 12.30 3.28
C GLY A 59 -4.24 12.57 2.61
N GLN A 60 -4.37 12.40 1.29
CA GLN A 60 -5.62 12.68 0.56
C GLN A 60 -6.28 11.42 -0.01
N TYR A 61 -5.77 10.24 0.31
CA TYR A 61 -6.23 9.00 -0.32
C TYR A 61 -7.72 8.72 -0.09
N ASP A 62 -8.19 8.76 1.14
CA ASP A 62 -9.60 8.45 1.47
C ASP A 62 -10.57 9.44 0.81
N THR A 63 -10.24 10.74 0.82
CA THR A 63 -11.03 11.77 0.15
C THR A 63 -11.10 11.51 -1.36
N MET A 64 -9.97 11.14 -1.95
CA MET A 64 -9.91 10.85 -3.37
C MET A 64 -10.64 9.55 -3.72
N LEU A 65 -10.45 8.48 -2.93
CA LEU A 65 -11.12 7.19 -3.15
C LEU A 65 -12.64 7.35 -3.12
N THR A 66 -13.17 8.04 -2.10
CA THR A 66 -14.61 8.33 -2.02
C THR A 66 -15.12 9.04 -3.28
N SER A 67 -14.41 10.09 -3.72
CA SER A 67 -14.78 10.83 -4.95
C SER A 67 -14.65 9.99 -6.22
N GLU A 68 -13.68 9.10 -6.30
CA GLU A 68 -13.47 8.26 -7.49
C GLU A 68 -14.48 7.12 -7.58
N LEU A 69 -14.91 6.54 -6.44
CA LEU A 69 -15.92 5.49 -6.40
C LEU A 69 -17.31 5.98 -6.86
N ASP A 70 -17.62 7.28 -6.68
CA ASP A 70 -18.88 7.89 -7.14
C ASP A 70 -18.93 8.14 -8.65
N LYS A 71 -17.84 7.92 -9.39
CA LYS A 71 -17.78 8.18 -10.83
C LYS A 71 -18.38 7.03 -11.64
N SER A 72 -18.76 7.34 -12.87
CA SER A 72 -19.26 6.33 -13.83
C SER A 72 -18.19 5.31 -14.26
N ALA A 73 -16.92 5.60 -14.06
CA ALA A 73 -15.78 4.71 -14.29
C ALA A 73 -14.86 4.73 -13.06
N PRO A 74 -15.25 4.05 -11.98
CA PRO A 74 -14.48 4.02 -10.74
C PRO A 74 -13.20 3.21 -10.87
N PRO A 75 -12.28 3.32 -9.90
CA PRO A 75 -11.13 2.42 -9.81
C PRO A 75 -11.57 0.95 -9.75
N THR A 76 -10.92 0.12 -10.55
CA THR A 76 -11.09 -1.34 -10.52
C THR A 76 -10.14 -2.02 -9.55
N MET A 77 -9.11 -1.28 -9.11
CA MET A 77 -8.15 -1.72 -8.11
C MET A 77 -7.80 -0.53 -7.20
N PHE A 78 -7.97 -0.71 -5.91
CA PHE A 78 -7.70 0.30 -4.90
C PHE A 78 -7.32 -0.36 -3.57
N GLN A 79 -6.80 0.40 -2.63
CA GLN A 79 -6.33 -0.14 -1.37
C GLN A 79 -7.34 0.05 -0.25
N VAL A 80 -7.55 -1.04 0.48
CA VAL A 80 -8.28 -1.10 1.74
C VAL A 80 -7.33 -1.70 2.77
N GLY A 81 -6.74 -0.87 3.63
CA GLY A 81 -5.58 -1.24 4.45
C GLY A 81 -5.89 -1.54 5.93
N ASN A 82 -7.14 -1.43 6.36
CA ASN A 82 -7.56 -1.69 7.74
C ASN A 82 -9.06 -1.94 7.85
N LEU A 83 -9.52 -2.42 9.01
CA LEU A 83 -10.94 -2.72 9.23
C LEU A 83 -11.86 -1.49 9.11
N GLY A 84 -11.38 -0.30 9.48
CA GLY A 84 -12.13 0.94 9.29
C GLY A 84 -12.41 1.22 7.82
N ALA A 85 -11.40 1.02 6.97
CA ALA A 85 -11.55 1.15 5.53
C ALA A 85 -12.42 0.03 4.93
N VAL A 86 -12.35 -1.21 5.45
CA VAL A 86 -13.29 -2.29 5.07
C VAL A 86 -14.73 -1.89 5.38
N ASN A 87 -14.99 -1.31 6.55
CA ASN A 87 -16.33 -0.86 6.92
C ASN A 87 -16.85 0.27 6.01
N SER A 88 -15.95 1.09 5.47
CA SER A 88 -16.32 2.23 4.61
C SER A 88 -16.44 1.85 3.13
N TYR A 89 -15.64 0.92 2.65
CA TYR A 89 -15.47 0.63 1.22
C TYR A 89 -15.66 -0.84 0.85
N GLY A 90 -15.91 -1.74 1.81
CA GLY A 90 -16.01 -3.18 1.58
C GLY A 90 -17.13 -3.59 0.62
N GLU A 91 -18.21 -2.78 0.53
CA GLU A 91 -19.30 -3.01 -0.43
C GLU A 91 -18.88 -2.85 -1.89
N PHE A 92 -17.78 -2.12 -2.15
CA PHE A 92 -17.19 -1.96 -3.49
C PHE A 92 -16.15 -3.04 -3.80
N CYS A 93 -15.80 -3.88 -2.83
CA CYS A 93 -14.74 -4.86 -2.96
C CYS A 93 -15.29 -6.20 -3.43
N TYR A 94 -14.50 -6.88 -4.26
CA TYR A 94 -14.78 -8.24 -4.70
C TYR A 94 -14.27 -9.25 -3.67
N ASN A 95 -14.99 -10.36 -3.47
CA ASN A 95 -14.45 -11.48 -2.70
C ASN A 95 -13.29 -12.12 -3.45
N LEU A 96 -12.11 -12.08 -2.88
CA LEU A 96 -10.87 -12.53 -3.51
C LEU A 96 -10.61 -14.04 -3.30
N GLU A 97 -11.35 -14.70 -2.41
CA GLU A 97 -11.16 -16.13 -2.13
C GLU A 97 -11.36 -16.96 -3.40
N GLY A 98 -10.40 -17.84 -3.68
CA GLY A 98 -10.41 -18.69 -4.86
C GLY A 98 -9.94 -18.05 -6.17
N THR A 99 -9.58 -16.75 -6.17
CA THR A 99 -8.95 -16.12 -7.32
C THR A 99 -7.49 -16.57 -7.48
N ASP A 100 -6.94 -16.44 -8.69
CA ASP A 100 -5.55 -16.82 -8.95
C ASP A 100 -4.56 -16.02 -8.09
N VAL A 101 -4.80 -14.73 -7.87
CA VAL A 101 -3.93 -13.91 -7.03
C VAL A 101 -3.99 -14.37 -5.57
N TYR A 102 -5.17 -14.67 -5.05
CA TYR A 102 -5.34 -15.20 -3.69
C TYR A 102 -4.59 -16.52 -3.50
N ASN A 103 -4.72 -17.43 -4.45
CA ASN A 103 -4.08 -18.74 -4.39
C ASN A 103 -2.55 -18.70 -4.53
N GLN A 104 -1.98 -17.59 -5.00
CA GLN A 104 -0.54 -17.37 -5.12
C GLN A 104 0.07 -16.66 -3.91
N MET A 105 -0.75 -16.22 -2.95
CA MET A 105 -0.25 -15.58 -1.74
C MET A 105 0.58 -16.55 -0.89
N THR A 106 1.67 -16.06 -0.34
CA THR A 106 2.56 -16.84 0.54
C THR A 106 2.06 -16.91 1.98
N THR A 107 1.20 -16.00 2.37
CA THR A 107 0.51 -15.94 3.67
C THR A 107 -0.81 -15.20 3.53
N HIS A 108 -1.76 -15.52 4.39
CA HIS A 108 -3.06 -14.87 4.53
C HIS A 108 -3.20 -14.12 5.87
N ASP A 109 -2.08 -13.92 6.59
CA ASP A 109 -2.07 -13.27 7.92
C ASP A 109 -2.52 -11.80 7.87
N PHE A 110 -2.46 -11.18 6.69
CA PHE A 110 -2.79 -9.77 6.47
C PHE A 110 -4.10 -9.56 5.69
N ASP A 111 -4.83 -10.63 5.46
CA ASP A 111 -6.13 -10.56 4.78
C ASP A 111 -7.14 -9.82 5.65
N LEU A 112 -7.97 -9.01 5.01
CA LEU A 112 -9.08 -8.34 5.68
C LEU A 112 -10.41 -8.90 5.18
N LYS A 113 -11.29 -9.17 6.14
CA LYS A 113 -12.62 -9.71 5.87
C LYS A 113 -13.71 -8.67 6.15
N ASN A 114 -14.75 -8.69 5.33
CA ASN A 114 -15.97 -7.93 5.57
C ASN A 114 -16.85 -8.59 6.66
N ALA A 115 -18.00 -8.00 6.94
CA ALA A 115 -18.92 -8.51 7.96
C ALA A 115 -19.50 -9.89 7.62
N ASP A 116 -19.53 -10.25 6.34
CA ASP A 116 -20.02 -11.55 5.84
C ASP A 116 -18.93 -12.63 5.88
N GLY A 117 -17.73 -12.29 6.30
CA GLY A 117 -16.58 -13.19 6.39
C GLY A 117 -15.82 -13.38 5.09
N GLU A 118 -16.14 -12.64 4.03
CA GLU A 118 -15.48 -12.71 2.74
C GLU A 118 -14.15 -11.93 2.77
N THR A 119 -13.11 -12.49 2.14
CA THR A 119 -11.82 -11.80 1.99
C THR A 119 -11.92 -10.73 0.92
N VAL A 120 -11.90 -9.48 1.33
CA VAL A 120 -12.06 -8.30 0.46
C VAL A 120 -10.78 -7.49 0.27
N SER A 121 -9.72 -7.85 0.99
CA SER A 121 -8.40 -7.26 0.81
C SER A 121 -7.32 -8.29 1.15
N ILE A 122 -6.24 -8.28 0.37
CA ILE A 122 -5.05 -9.11 0.58
C ILE A 122 -3.81 -8.24 0.73
N GLY A 123 -2.86 -8.68 1.54
CA GLY A 123 -1.60 -7.97 1.74
C GLY A 123 -0.64 -8.24 0.58
N TYR A 124 -0.47 -7.30 -0.34
CA TYR A 124 0.51 -7.43 -1.43
C TYR A 124 1.95 -7.14 -0.98
N CYS A 125 2.12 -6.39 0.11
CA CYS A 125 3.39 -6.18 0.80
C CYS A 125 3.13 -5.84 2.27
N TYR A 126 4.12 -6.05 3.12
CA TYR A 126 4.07 -5.59 4.50
C TYR A 126 5.28 -4.71 4.80
N GLU A 127 5.08 -3.79 5.73
CA GLU A 127 6.10 -2.87 6.21
C GLU A 127 6.39 -3.15 7.68
N ALA A 128 7.65 -2.97 8.07
CA ALA A 128 8.07 -3.03 9.45
C ALA A 128 8.59 -1.66 9.88
N TYR A 129 8.39 -1.31 11.13
CA TYR A 129 8.98 -0.12 11.71
C TYR A 129 9.95 -0.48 12.84
N GLY A 130 10.90 0.39 13.05
CA GLY A 130 11.94 0.20 14.04
C GLY A 130 12.94 1.36 14.00
N ILE A 131 14.07 1.16 14.65
CA ILE A 131 15.16 2.13 14.62
C ILE A 131 16.10 1.77 13.47
N ILE A 132 16.14 2.62 12.45
CA ILE A 132 17.08 2.50 11.33
C ILE A 132 18.42 3.08 11.79
N VAL A 133 19.48 2.29 11.69
CA VAL A 133 20.81 2.67 12.18
C VAL A 133 21.76 2.90 11.03
N ASN A 134 22.38 4.08 10.96
CA ASN A 134 23.55 4.31 10.12
C ASN A 134 24.79 3.69 10.78
N LYS A 135 25.14 2.47 10.36
CA LYS A 135 26.25 1.70 10.93
C LYS A 135 27.61 2.39 10.78
N ALA A 136 27.80 3.18 9.72
CA ALA A 136 29.07 3.89 9.53
C ALA A 136 29.25 5.02 10.56
N LEU A 137 28.20 5.81 10.80
CA LEU A 137 28.23 6.86 11.84
C LEU A 137 28.30 6.26 13.25
N LEU A 138 27.59 5.15 13.50
CA LEU A 138 27.67 4.45 14.78
C LEU A 138 29.12 3.99 15.06
N LYS A 139 29.78 3.39 14.08
CA LYS A 139 31.17 2.97 14.18
C LYS A 139 32.15 4.13 14.36
N GLN A 140 31.91 5.25 13.66
CA GLN A 140 32.69 6.49 13.85
C GLN A 140 32.57 7.00 15.28
N ALA A 141 31.42 6.84 15.92
CA ALA A 141 31.23 7.17 17.33
C ALA A 141 31.87 6.16 18.30
N GLY A 142 32.44 5.07 17.81
CA GLY A 142 33.12 4.04 18.60
C GLY A 142 32.22 2.93 19.09
N TYR A 143 31.05 2.75 18.47
CA TYR A 143 30.09 1.70 18.83
C TYR A 143 29.82 0.75 17.67
N GLU A 144 29.40 -0.46 18.00
CA GLU A 144 28.86 -1.44 17.07
C GLU A 144 27.38 -1.71 17.40
N LEU A 145 26.65 -2.28 16.44
CA LEU A 145 25.22 -2.58 16.66
C LEU A 145 24.99 -3.57 17.81
N SER A 146 25.96 -4.48 18.05
CA SER A 146 25.94 -5.42 19.17
C SER A 146 26.00 -4.78 20.54
N ASP A 147 26.41 -3.52 20.65
CA ASP A 147 26.43 -2.78 21.92
C ASP A 147 25.04 -2.33 22.36
N ILE A 148 24.08 -2.37 21.43
CA ILE A 148 22.70 -1.94 21.63
C ILE A 148 21.81 -3.18 21.79
N THR A 149 21.63 -3.61 23.02
CA THR A 149 20.87 -4.84 23.33
C THR A 149 19.54 -4.60 24.04
N ASN A 150 19.36 -3.40 24.59
CA ASN A 150 18.16 -3.00 25.32
C ASN A 150 18.04 -1.47 25.35
N PHE A 151 16.96 -0.96 25.96
CA PHE A 151 16.71 0.48 26.01
C PHE A 151 17.82 1.26 26.76
N GLU A 152 18.36 0.70 27.83
CA GLU A 152 19.41 1.38 28.61
C GLU A 152 20.71 1.55 27.81
N SER A 153 21.14 0.48 27.10
CA SER A 153 22.29 0.55 26.22
C SER A 153 22.04 1.49 25.03
N LEU A 154 20.86 1.48 24.43
CA LEU A 154 20.47 2.43 23.39
C LEU A 154 20.54 3.87 23.90
N LYS A 155 19.95 4.13 25.07
CA LYS A 155 19.98 5.47 25.70
C LYS A 155 21.42 5.94 25.97
N LYS A 156 22.26 5.07 26.50
CA LYS A 156 23.67 5.39 26.77
C LYS A 156 24.41 5.79 25.49
N VAL A 157 24.26 5.03 24.42
CA VAL A 157 24.88 5.32 23.11
C VAL A 157 24.36 6.64 22.55
N ALA A 158 23.03 6.86 22.64
CA ALA A 158 22.43 8.10 22.16
C ALA A 158 22.87 9.33 22.95
N ASP A 159 22.94 9.25 24.28
CA ASP A 159 23.41 10.34 25.15
C ASP A 159 24.86 10.69 24.85
N ASP A 160 25.73 9.70 24.65
CA ASP A 160 27.15 9.93 24.32
C ASP A 160 27.30 10.56 22.92
N ILE A 161 26.62 10.06 21.91
CA ILE A 161 26.66 10.65 20.57
C ILE A 161 26.13 12.10 20.61
N GLN A 162 25.06 12.35 21.35
CA GLN A 162 24.48 13.68 21.51
C GLN A 162 25.47 14.63 22.19
N ALA A 163 26.19 14.18 23.20
CA ALA A 163 27.20 14.98 23.91
C ALA A 163 28.38 15.32 23.00
N ARG A 164 28.80 14.40 22.13
CA ARG A 164 29.96 14.54 21.22
C ARG A 164 29.57 14.91 19.78
N LYS A 165 28.35 15.35 19.53
CA LYS A 165 27.82 15.59 18.18
C LYS A 165 28.70 16.51 17.33
N ALA A 166 29.27 17.58 17.92
CA ALA A 166 30.14 18.50 17.22
C ALA A 166 31.48 17.85 16.81
N GLU A 167 32.06 17.01 17.68
CA GLU A 167 33.25 16.22 17.41
C GLU A 167 33.01 15.21 16.28
N LEU A 168 31.85 14.58 16.31
CA LEU A 168 31.44 13.53 15.34
C LEU A 168 30.95 14.12 14.01
N GLY A 169 30.71 15.42 13.92
CA GLY A 169 30.21 16.08 12.72
C GLY A 169 28.76 15.73 12.40
N VAL A 170 27.93 15.49 13.42
CA VAL A 170 26.51 15.17 13.29
C VAL A 170 25.66 16.23 14.00
N ASP A 171 24.41 16.40 13.58
CA ASP A 171 23.48 17.34 14.20
C ASP A 171 22.83 16.80 15.49
N GLY A 172 22.78 15.48 15.63
CA GLY A 172 22.21 14.79 16.78
C GLY A 172 22.35 13.28 16.70
N ALA A 173 22.02 12.61 17.81
CA ALA A 173 22.02 11.14 17.88
C ALA A 173 20.89 10.51 17.07
N PHE A 174 19.77 11.20 16.92
CA PHE A 174 18.61 10.79 16.14
C PHE A 174 18.19 11.86 15.16
N THR A 175 17.70 11.42 14.01
CA THR A 175 16.79 12.17 13.17
C THR A 175 15.40 11.59 13.32
N SER A 176 14.37 12.40 13.16
CA SER A 176 12.98 11.98 13.31
C SER A 176 12.14 12.46 12.13
N ALA A 177 10.95 11.87 11.98
CA ALA A 177 9.96 12.39 11.05
C ALA A 177 9.44 13.75 11.53
N GLY A 178 8.92 14.55 10.58
CA GLY A 178 8.21 15.79 10.91
C GLY A 178 6.94 15.53 11.71
N MET A 179 6.47 16.56 12.41
CA MET A 179 5.21 16.54 13.16
C MET A 179 4.05 17.18 12.39
N ASP A 180 4.21 17.36 11.09
CA ASP A 180 3.16 17.82 10.19
C ASP A 180 2.17 16.69 9.87
N GLY A 181 1.01 17.04 9.31
CA GLY A 181 -0.07 16.10 9.02
C GLY A 181 0.26 14.97 8.05
N SER A 182 1.38 15.06 7.32
CA SER A 182 1.85 14.00 6.42
C SER A 182 2.79 13.00 7.10
N SER A 183 3.39 13.37 8.23
CA SER A 183 4.50 12.62 8.84
C SER A 183 4.24 12.19 10.29
N ASP A 184 3.34 12.87 11.00
CA ASP A 184 3.07 12.67 12.43
C ASP A 184 2.46 11.30 12.78
N TRP A 185 1.92 10.57 11.80
CA TRP A 185 1.37 9.22 11.98
C TRP A 185 2.41 8.22 12.52
N ARG A 186 3.70 8.49 12.32
CA ARG A 186 4.79 7.68 12.88
C ARG A 186 4.79 7.70 14.41
N PHE A 187 4.37 8.81 14.99
CA PHE A 187 4.19 8.95 16.44
C PHE A 187 2.79 8.51 16.87
N LYS A 188 1.75 8.96 16.16
CA LYS A 188 0.36 8.65 16.50
C LYS A 188 0.03 7.17 16.37
N THR A 189 0.51 6.51 15.31
CA THR A 189 0.19 5.11 15.05
C THR A 189 1.24 4.19 15.63
N HIS A 190 2.49 4.31 15.23
CA HIS A 190 3.51 3.33 15.60
C HIS A 190 3.88 3.42 17.08
N LEU A 191 4.20 4.62 17.57
CA LEU A 191 4.60 4.77 18.96
C LEU A 191 3.45 4.51 19.92
N ALA A 192 2.25 5.01 19.62
CA ALA A 192 1.08 4.83 20.47
C ALA A 192 0.58 3.38 20.48
N ASN A 193 0.68 2.65 19.36
CA ASN A 193 0.25 1.25 19.30
C ASN A 193 1.16 0.30 20.08
N LEU A 194 2.41 0.66 20.32
CA LEU A 194 3.33 -0.22 21.03
C LEU A 194 2.86 -0.56 22.47
N PRO A 195 2.52 0.40 23.34
CA PRO A 195 1.96 0.09 24.67
C PRO A 195 0.61 -0.61 24.57
N ILE A 196 -0.25 -0.23 23.63
CA ILE A 196 -1.55 -0.89 23.43
C ILE A 196 -1.36 -2.37 23.08
N TYR A 197 -0.43 -2.69 22.20
CA TYR A 197 -0.12 -4.08 21.86
C TYR A 197 0.28 -4.90 23.09
N TYR A 198 1.11 -4.36 23.98
CA TYR A 198 1.53 -5.08 25.18
C TYR A 198 0.45 -5.17 26.25
N GLU A 199 -0.51 -4.25 26.29
CA GLU A 199 -1.65 -4.30 27.20
C GLU A 199 -2.64 -5.41 26.83
N TYR A 200 -2.83 -5.66 25.51
CA TYR A 200 -3.84 -6.60 25.00
C TYR A 200 -3.28 -7.95 24.53
N LYS A 201 -1.99 -8.20 24.69
CA LYS A 201 -1.36 -9.48 24.40
C LYS A 201 -1.41 -10.38 25.64
#